data_4cd1f2e20fbb3d9b6072883c45ae22da
#
_entry.id   4cd1f2e20fbb3d9b6072883c45ae22da
#
_cell.length_a   1.000
_cell.length_b   1.000
_cell.length_c   1.000
_cell.angle_alpha   90.00
_cell.angle_beta   90.00
_cell.angle_gamma   90.00
#
_symmetry.space_group_name_H-M   'P 1'
#
loop_
_entity.id
_entity.type
_entity.pdbx_description
1 polymer ?
#
loop_
_entity_poly.entity_id
_entity_poly.type
_entity_poly.pdbx_seq_one_letter_code
_entity_poly.pdbx_strand_id
1 'polypeptide(L)'
;MGFFDKLKKITSNLFSGFTEADEDFFEELEETLIMADLGVDAATDAVEKLRTKVRKEHLQSQEAVREGLREILMAEMEVGDTAMKLDTKPSVCIFIGVNGVGKTTSIGKIAASLKKQGKRVMLCAADTFRAAASDQLEIWAERAGCEIVRQYEGADPGAVLFDALQAAKARNVDVVLCDTAGRLHNKANLMAELAKLSKIIDRECPGCDRETLLVLDATTGQNGLIQARTFKETAGLTGIVLTKLDGTAKGGIVIAIARELGVPVKFAGVGEGIDDLKPFDARSYVEAII
;
A
#
# COMPACT_ATOMS: atom_id res chain seq x y z
N MET A 1 14.91 -7.78 17.27
CA MET A 1 15.47 -6.75 16.40
C MET A 1 14.43 -6.46 15.35
N GLY A 2 13.76 -5.32 15.40
CA GLY A 2 12.70 -4.96 14.48
C GLY A 2 13.22 -4.73 13.06
N PHE A 3 12.32 -4.78 12.09
CA PHE A 3 12.61 -4.48 10.69
C PHE A 3 13.39 -3.16 10.50
N PHE A 4 12.94 -2.11 11.15
CA PHE A 4 13.58 -0.80 11.12
C PHE A 4 14.99 -0.77 11.70
N ASP A 5 15.32 -1.69 12.63
CA ASP A 5 16.67 -1.77 13.21
C ASP A 5 17.74 -2.25 12.21
N LYS A 6 17.36 -3.04 11.19
CA LYS A 6 18.31 -3.53 10.18
C LYS A 6 18.62 -2.45 9.13
N LEU A 7 17.60 -1.70 8.68
CA LEU A 7 17.77 -0.60 7.72
C LEU A 7 18.53 0.58 8.33
N LYS A 8 18.17 0.98 9.53
CA LYS A 8 18.87 2.02 10.29
C LYS A 8 20.35 1.68 10.51
N LYS A 9 20.72 0.40 10.53
CA LYS A 9 22.10 -0.05 10.66
C LYS A 9 22.94 0.16 9.39
N ILE A 10 22.35 0.08 8.21
CA ILE A 10 23.04 0.28 6.92
C ILE A 10 23.40 1.76 6.76
N THR A 11 22.41 2.64 6.87
CA THR A 11 22.62 4.08 6.76
C THR A 11 23.40 4.68 7.93
N SER A 12 23.24 4.15 9.15
CA SER A 12 24.00 4.66 10.30
C SER A 12 25.50 4.40 10.20
N ASN A 13 25.94 3.32 9.55
CA ASN A 13 27.36 3.05 9.32
C ASN A 13 27.96 4.07 8.33
N LEU A 14 27.25 4.36 7.24
CA LEU A 14 27.66 5.38 6.27
C LEU A 14 27.85 6.76 6.95
N PHE A 15 26.83 7.15 7.70
CA PHE A 15 26.88 8.43 8.40
C PHE A 15 27.86 8.44 9.60
N SER A 16 28.15 7.32 10.23
CA SER A 16 29.13 7.28 11.34
C SER A 16 30.57 7.53 10.91
N GLY A 17 30.90 7.23 9.64
CA GLY A 17 32.18 7.54 9.02
C GLY A 17 32.26 8.93 8.34
N PHE A 18 31.17 9.70 8.40
CA PHE A 18 31.08 10.99 7.72
C PHE A 18 32.10 12.00 8.24
N THR A 19 32.97 12.48 7.39
CA THR A 19 33.91 13.58 7.63
C THR A 19 33.50 14.84 6.88
N GLU A 20 33.15 14.68 5.62
CA GLU A 20 32.64 15.73 4.75
C GLU A 20 31.76 15.12 3.66
N ALA A 21 30.94 15.93 2.99
CA ALA A 21 30.10 15.51 1.87
C ALA A 21 30.90 15.62 0.57
N ASP A 22 31.91 14.76 0.40
CA ASP A 22 32.74 14.64 -0.80
C ASP A 22 32.16 13.68 -1.83
N GLU A 23 32.83 13.48 -2.94
CA GLU A 23 32.38 12.57 -4.01
C GLU A 23 32.30 11.13 -3.56
N ASP A 24 33.27 10.66 -2.75
CA ASP A 24 33.33 9.28 -2.26
C ASP A 24 32.10 9.00 -1.35
N PHE A 25 31.72 9.96 -0.50
CA PHE A 25 30.49 9.85 0.31
C PHE A 25 29.24 9.75 -0.55
N PHE A 26 29.08 10.54 -1.61
CA PHE A 26 27.91 10.49 -2.46
C PHE A 26 27.81 9.19 -3.27
N GLU A 27 28.94 8.66 -3.73
CA GLU A 27 29.00 7.36 -4.42
C GLU A 27 28.58 6.22 -3.47
N GLU A 28 29.13 6.17 -2.24
CA GLU A 28 28.77 5.17 -1.23
C GLU A 28 27.28 5.29 -0.81
N LEU A 29 26.78 6.52 -0.72
CA LEU A 29 25.35 6.75 -0.43
C LEU A 29 24.46 6.20 -1.54
N GLU A 30 24.80 6.45 -2.81
CA GLU A 30 24.04 5.94 -3.96
C GLU A 30 23.99 4.42 -3.95
N GLU A 31 25.13 3.76 -3.78
CA GLU A 31 25.21 2.31 -3.69
C GLU A 31 24.36 1.77 -2.52
N THR A 32 24.42 2.43 -1.37
CA THR A 32 23.63 2.06 -0.19
C THR A 32 22.11 2.16 -0.44
N LEU A 33 21.66 3.21 -1.11
CA LEU A 33 20.25 3.38 -1.46
C LEU A 33 19.78 2.36 -2.50
N ILE A 34 20.62 2.01 -3.48
CA ILE A 34 20.33 0.97 -4.46
C ILE A 34 20.23 -0.41 -3.77
N MET A 35 21.16 -0.73 -2.87
CA MET A 35 21.12 -1.97 -2.08
C MET A 35 19.90 -2.07 -1.16
N ALA A 36 19.35 -0.93 -0.74
CA ALA A 36 18.12 -0.86 0.00
C ALA A 36 16.84 -1.01 -0.86
N ASP A 37 16.97 -1.35 -2.14
CA ASP A 37 15.89 -1.50 -3.14
C ASP A 37 15.17 -0.19 -3.52
N LEU A 38 15.82 0.98 -3.37
CA LEU A 38 15.27 2.25 -3.87
C LEU A 38 15.16 2.24 -5.40
N GLY A 39 15.97 1.44 -6.07
CA GLY A 39 16.14 1.43 -7.53
C GLY A 39 17.16 2.47 -8.00
N VAL A 40 17.80 2.20 -9.13
CA VAL A 40 18.91 3.04 -9.62
C VAL A 40 18.45 4.46 -9.88
N ASP A 41 17.39 4.66 -10.67
CA ASP A 41 16.92 6.01 -11.06
C ASP A 41 16.54 6.88 -9.85
N ALA A 42 15.88 6.27 -8.83
CA ALA A 42 15.48 7.01 -7.65
C ALA A 42 16.67 7.32 -6.73
N ALA A 43 17.63 6.40 -6.60
CA ALA A 43 18.83 6.59 -5.80
C ALA A 43 19.70 7.70 -6.40
N THR A 44 20.00 7.62 -7.71
CA THR A 44 20.79 8.64 -8.42
C THR A 44 20.15 10.03 -8.28
N ASP A 45 18.84 10.14 -8.51
CA ASP A 45 18.14 11.42 -8.42
C ASP A 45 18.13 11.98 -6.98
N ALA A 46 17.94 11.13 -5.97
CA ALA A 46 17.99 11.53 -4.57
C ALA A 46 19.37 12.05 -4.17
N VAL A 47 20.44 11.36 -4.61
CA VAL A 47 21.83 11.78 -4.36
C VAL A 47 22.15 13.09 -5.06
N GLU A 48 21.77 13.28 -6.32
CA GLU A 48 21.98 14.52 -7.04
C GLU A 48 21.23 15.72 -6.41
N LYS A 49 20.01 15.51 -5.96
CA LYS A 49 19.25 16.50 -5.18
C LYS A 49 19.97 16.85 -3.88
N LEU A 50 20.48 15.84 -3.16
CA LEU A 50 21.23 16.04 -1.92
C LEU A 50 22.53 16.81 -2.20
N ARG A 51 23.30 16.43 -3.21
CA ARG A 51 24.52 17.12 -3.66
C ARG A 51 24.25 18.59 -3.93
N THR A 52 23.16 18.88 -4.63
CA THR A 52 22.73 20.26 -4.92
C THR A 52 22.36 21.01 -3.65
N LYS A 53 21.61 20.36 -2.73
CA LYS A 53 21.17 20.93 -1.46
C LYS A 53 22.37 21.24 -0.55
N VAL A 54 23.33 20.31 -0.41
CA VAL A 54 24.56 20.48 0.36
C VAL A 54 25.34 21.71 -0.12
N ARG A 55 25.52 21.85 -1.43
CA ARG A 55 26.23 23.02 -2.01
C ARG A 55 25.50 24.34 -1.81
N LYS A 56 24.18 24.35 -2.04
CA LYS A 56 23.34 25.55 -1.94
C LYS A 56 23.15 26.06 -0.53
N GLU A 57 22.97 25.15 0.42
CA GLU A 57 22.67 25.46 1.81
C GLU A 57 23.91 25.38 2.71
N HIS A 58 25.08 25.04 2.14
CA HIS A 58 26.36 24.90 2.86
C HIS A 58 26.28 23.93 4.03
N LEU A 59 25.66 22.77 3.83
CA LEU A 59 25.51 21.74 4.88
C LEU A 59 26.88 21.08 5.16
N GLN A 60 27.38 21.25 6.38
CA GLN A 60 28.71 20.75 6.77
C GLN A 60 28.67 19.66 7.84
N SER A 61 27.57 19.54 8.57
CA SER A 61 27.46 18.52 9.62
C SER A 61 26.76 17.28 9.11
N GLN A 62 27.17 16.13 9.65
CA GLN A 62 26.53 14.84 9.41
C GLN A 62 25.00 14.90 9.57
N GLU A 63 24.52 15.52 10.64
CA GLU A 63 23.09 15.59 10.92
C GLU A 63 22.35 16.48 9.91
N ALA A 64 22.96 17.59 9.47
CA ALA A 64 22.38 18.46 8.44
C ALA A 64 22.27 17.74 7.08
N VAL A 65 23.29 16.98 6.69
CA VAL A 65 23.26 16.18 5.44
C VAL A 65 22.23 15.05 5.54
N ARG A 66 22.15 14.38 6.68
CA ARG A 66 21.15 13.33 6.94
C ARG A 66 19.72 13.88 6.89
N GLU A 67 19.47 15.01 7.52
CA GLU A 67 18.16 15.66 7.47
C GLU A 67 17.81 16.13 6.04
N GLY A 68 18.78 16.64 5.30
CA GLY A 68 18.61 16.97 3.89
C GLY A 68 18.21 15.76 3.04
N LEU A 69 18.78 14.57 3.30
CA LEU A 69 18.37 13.32 2.66
C LEU A 69 16.95 12.92 3.06
N ARG A 70 16.59 13.02 4.35
CA ARG A 70 15.23 12.72 4.83
C ARG A 70 14.18 13.58 4.13
N GLU A 71 14.40 14.88 4.04
CA GLU A 71 13.50 15.81 3.35
C GLU A 71 13.29 15.42 1.89
N ILE A 72 14.38 15.06 1.19
CA ILE A 72 14.32 14.64 -0.22
C ILE A 72 13.48 13.36 -0.35
N LEU A 73 13.75 12.34 0.47
CA LEU A 73 13.03 11.07 0.41
C LEU A 73 11.57 11.20 0.83
N MET A 74 11.26 12.07 1.81
CA MET A 74 9.86 12.38 2.16
C MET A 74 9.12 13.03 1.00
N ALA A 75 9.74 14.00 0.32
CA ALA A 75 9.14 14.68 -0.83
C ALA A 75 8.82 13.71 -1.99
N GLU A 76 9.62 12.65 -2.19
CA GLU A 76 9.33 11.58 -3.16
C GLU A 76 8.09 10.74 -2.81
N MET A 77 7.67 10.75 -1.54
CA MET A 77 6.54 9.98 -1.02
C MET A 77 5.29 10.84 -0.79
N GLU A 78 5.39 12.15 -0.85
CA GLU A 78 4.26 13.08 -0.73
C GLU A 78 3.45 13.11 -2.01
N VAL A 79 2.71 12.04 -2.25
CA VAL A 79 1.89 11.84 -3.43
C VAL A 79 0.43 11.67 -2.99
N GLY A 80 -0.42 12.64 -3.33
CA GLY A 80 -1.87 12.55 -3.12
C GLY A 80 -2.30 12.48 -1.64
N ASP A 81 -3.55 12.09 -1.39
CA ASP A 81 -4.12 11.96 -0.06
C ASP A 81 -3.94 10.54 0.49
N THR A 82 -3.26 10.42 1.62
CA THR A 82 -3.02 9.13 2.31
C THR A 82 -4.24 8.64 3.09
N ALA A 83 -5.23 9.50 3.37
CA ALA A 83 -6.48 9.10 4.01
C ALA A 83 -7.40 8.36 3.04
N MET A 84 -8.21 7.44 3.56
CA MET A 84 -9.29 6.85 2.78
C MET A 84 -10.46 7.83 2.70
N LYS A 85 -10.99 8.03 1.50
CA LYS A 85 -12.19 8.84 1.30
C LYS A 85 -13.43 7.98 1.57
N LEU A 86 -14.09 8.22 2.70
CA LEU A 86 -15.21 7.42 3.23
C LEU A 86 -16.32 8.31 3.80
N ASP A 87 -16.73 9.35 3.06
CA ASP A 87 -17.73 10.34 3.51
C ASP A 87 -19.16 9.94 3.13
N THR A 88 -19.32 9.08 2.12
CA THR A 88 -20.63 8.60 1.64
C THR A 88 -21.08 7.31 2.34
N LYS A 89 -22.39 6.98 2.23
CA LYS A 89 -23.01 5.77 2.79
C LYS A 89 -23.82 5.01 1.73
N PRO A 90 -23.34 3.86 1.27
CA PRO A 90 -22.02 3.29 1.55
C PRO A 90 -20.91 3.94 0.74
N SER A 91 -19.69 4.00 1.29
CA SER A 91 -18.46 4.11 0.51
C SER A 91 -18.00 2.72 0.10
N VAL A 92 -17.30 2.59 -1.03
CA VAL A 92 -16.90 1.27 -1.57
C VAL A 92 -15.40 1.20 -1.78
N CYS A 93 -14.75 0.20 -1.18
CA CYS A 93 -13.33 -0.05 -1.35
C CYS A 93 -13.09 -1.38 -2.04
N ILE A 94 -12.42 -1.37 -3.20
CA ILE A 94 -12.02 -2.57 -3.94
C ILE A 94 -10.55 -2.84 -3.65
N PHE A 95 -10.23 -4.08 -3.27
CA PHE A 95 -8.85 -4.52 -3.02
C PHE A 95 -8.38 -5.40 -4.16
N ILE A 96 -7.29 -5.00 -4.81
CA ILE A 96 -6.68 -5.72 -5.92
C ILE A 96 -5.22 -6.05 -5.61
N GLY A 97 -4.63 -6.97 -6.36
CA GLY A 97 -3.25 -7.44 -6.17
C GLY A 97 -3.13 -8.94 -6.45
N VAL A 98 -1.93 -9.45 -6.63
CA VAL A 98 -1.71 -10.87 -6.92
C VAL A 98 -2.07 -11.77 -5.72
N ASN A 99 -2.16 -13.08 -5.94
CA ASN A 99 -2.42 -14.02 -4.86
C ASN A 99 -1.24 -14.07 -3.86
N GLY A 100 -1.54 -14.19 -2.57
CA GLY A 100 -0.53 -14.32 -1.51
C GLY A 100 0.07 -13.01 -1.00
N VAL A 101 -0.27 -11.85 -1.57
CA VAL A 101 0.22 -10.55 -1.09
C VAL A 101 -0.46 -10.05 0.19
N GLY A 102 -1.49 -10.74 0.68
CA GLY A 102 -2.17 -10.35 1.92
C GLY A 102 -3.44 -9.52 1.74
N LYS A 103 -4.13 -9.57 0.58
CA LYS A 103 -5.41 -8.85 0.35
C LYS A 103 -6.43 -9.13 1.43
N THR A 104 -6.85 -10.38 1.59
CA THR A 104 -7.87 -10.83 2.54
C THR A 104 -7.52 -10.43 3.98
N THR A 105 -6.25 -10.60 4.35
CA THR A 105 -5.72 -10.18 5.67
C THR A 105 -5.80 -8.67 5.86
N SER A 106 -5.42 -7.89 4.85
CA SER A 106 -5.47 -6.42 4.91
C SER A 106 -6.91 -5.92 5.04
N ILE A 107 -7.85 -6.52 4.29
CA ILE A 107 -9.28 -6.23 4.39
C ILE A 107 -9.78 -6.44 5.83
N GLY A 108 -9.45 -7.59 6.43
CA GLY A 108 -9.85 -7.89 7.81
C GLY A 108 -9.30 -6.90 8.83
N LYS A 109 -8.03 -6.50 8.69
CA LYS A 109 -7.39 -5.52 9.57
C LYS A 109 -7.98 -4.12 9.40
N ILE A 110 -8.23 -3.67 8.15
CA ILE A 110 -8.90 -2.39 7.87
C ILE A 110 -10.33 -2.41 8.41
N ALA A 111 -11.07 -3.51 8.22
CA ALA A 111 -12.40 -3.67 8.76
C ALA A 111 -12.42 -3.51 10.29
N ALA A 112 -11.51 -4.16 11.00
CA ALA A 112 -11.39 -4.04 12.45
C ALA A 112 -11.06 -2.60 12.89
N SER A 113 -10.17 -1.91 12.17
CA SER A 113 -9.83 -0.51 12.43
C SER A 113 -11.03 0.42 12.23
N LEU A 114 -11.78 0.26 11.14
CA LEU A 114 -12.99 1.05 10.87
C LEU A 114 -14.11 0.78 11.89
N LYS A 115 -14.25 -0.47 12.33
CA LYS A 115 -15.18 -0.83 13.42
C LYS A 115 -14.82 -0.15 14.74
N LYS A 116 -13.53 -0.09 15.11
CA LYS A 116 -13.07 0.64 16.30
C LYS A 116 -13.38 2.15 16.20
N GLN A 117 -13.45 2.71 14.99
CA GLN A 117 -13.88 4.09 14.73
C GLN A 117 -15.42 4.27 14.74
N GLY A 118 -16.18 3.22 15.04
CA GLY A 118 -17.64 3.25 15.09
C GLY A 118 -18.36 3.10 13.76
N LYS A 119 -17.65 2.80 12.66
CA LYS A 119 -18.26 2.58 11.35
C LYS A 119 -18.92 1.20 11.26
N ARG A 120 -20.04 1.14 10.52
CA ARG A 120 -20.68 -0.11 10.11
C ARG A 120 -19.98 -0.59 8.84
N VAL A 121 -19.32 -1.75 8.92
CA VAL A 121 -18.52 -2.31 7.83
C VAL A 121 -19.14 -3.62 7.35
N MET A 122 -19.17 -3.80 6.03
CA MET A 122 -19.59 -5.04 5.37
C MET A 122 -18.46 -5.55 4.47
N LEU A 123 -18.17 -6.84 4.54
CA LEU A 123 -17.21 -7.49 3.66
C LEU A 123 -17.92 -8.12 2.47
N CYS A 124 -17.29 -8.06 1.29
CA CYS A 124 -17.78 -8.64 0.05
C CYS A 124 -16.74 -9.65 -0.48
N ALA A 125 -17.08 -10.94 -0.49
CA ALA A 125 -16.20 -12.02 -0.94
C ALA A 125 -16.29 -12.20 -2.47
N ALA A 126 -15.74 -11.27 -3.24
CA ALA A 126 -15.76 -11.34 -4.71
C ALA A 126 -14.58 -12.15 -5.30
N ASP A 127 -13.64 -12.70 -4.51
CA ASP A 127 -12.72 -13.77 -4.96
C ASP A 127 -13.47 -15.12 -4.94
N THR A 128 -14.39 -15.27 -5.88
CA THR A 128 -15.28 -16.46 -5.99
C THR A 128 -14.58 -17.69 -6.58
N PHE A 129 -13.38 -17.53 -7.09
CA PHE A 129 -12.62 -18.63 -7.70
C PHE A 129 -11.82 -19.46 -6.70
N ARG A 130 -11.76 -19.01 -5.46
CA ARG A 130 -10.97 -19.63 -4.41
C ARG A 130 -11.84 -19.80 -3.15
N ALA A 131 -12.37 -21.00 -2.94
CA ALA A 131 -13.15 -21.31 -1.75
C ALA A 131 -12.42 -20.90 -0.46
N ALA A 132 -11.12 -21.26 -0.36
CA ALA A 132 -10.30 -20.91 0.79
C ALA A 132 -10.15 -19.39 1.03
N ALA A 133 -10.27 -18.53 -0.01
CA ALA A 133 -10.23 -17.09 0.16
C ALA A 133 -11.52 -16.56 0.81
N SER A 134 -12.66 -17.09 0.38
CA SER A 134 -13.96 -16.76 0.98
C SER A 134 -14.04 -17.19 2.45
N ASP A 135 -13.59 -18.41 2.76
CA ASP A 135 -13.56 -18.93 4.14
C ASP A 135 -12.58 -18.11 5.02
N GLN A 136 -11.43 -17.74 4.47
CA GLN A 136 -10.50 -16.86 5.18
C GLN A 136 -11.10 -15.49 5.46
N LEU A 137 -11.82 -14.90 4.50
CA LEU A 137 -12.49 -13.61 4.68
C LEU A 137 -13.61 -13.71 5.74
N GLU A 138 -14.32 -14.83 5.82
CA GLU A 138 -15.32 -15.09 6.87
C GLU A 138 -14.70 -15.10 8.26
N ILE A 139 -13.56 -15.78 8.44
CA ILE A 139 -12.82 -15.75 9.71
C ILE A 139 -12.43 -14.32 10.10
N TRP A 140 -12.00 -13.50 9.12
CA TRP A 140 -11.72 -12.09 9.38
C TRP A 140 -12.97 -11.27 9.70
N ALA A 141 -14.10 -11.56 9.04
CA ALA A 141 -15.39 -10.93 9.35
C ALA A 141 -15.81 -11.18 10.80
N GLU A 142 -15.71 -12.42 11.26
CA GLU A 142 -15.99 -12.80 12.65
C GLU A 142 -15.07 -12.08 13.64
N ARG A 143 -13.76 -12.10 13.38
CA ARG A 143 -12.76 -11.42 14.24
C ARG A 143 -12.96 -9.92 14.33
N ALA A 144 -13.35 -9.27 13.24
CA ALA A 144 -13.60 -7.84 13.17
C ALA A 144 -15.03 -7.47 13.63
N GLY A 145 -15.92 -8.43 13.82
CA GLY A 145 -17.34 -8.22 14.13
C GLY A 145 -18.08 -7.52 12.98
N CYS A 146 -17.79 -7.93 11.74
CA CYS A 146 -18.39 -7.39 10.53
C CYS A 146 -19.33 -8.39 9.87
N GLU A 147 -20.30 -7.87 9.13
CA GLU A 147 -21.12 -8.70 8.24
C GLU A 147 -20.34 -9.04 6.97
N ILE A 148 -20.63 -10.21 6.38
CA ILE A 148 -20.05 -10.64 5.11
C ILE A 148 -21.15 -11.07 4.14
N VAL A 149 -20.98 -10.70 2.86
CA VAL A 149 -21.76 -11.22 1.73
C VAL A 149 -20.86 -12.12 0.90
N ARG A 150 -21.27 -13.37 0.73
CA ARG A 150 -20.58 -14.36 -0.10
C ARG A 150 -21.60 -15.22 -0.85
N GLN A 151 -21.15 -15.84 -1.92
CA GLN A 151 -21.91 -16.84 -2.68
C GLN A 151 -21.08 -18.13 -2.82
N TYR A 152 -21.58 -19.09 -3.57
CA TYR A 152 -20.89 -20.37 -3.81
C TYR A 152 -19.65 -20.17 -4.71
N GLU A 153 -18.75 -21.11 -4.67
CA GLU A 153 -17.53 -21.11 -5.49
C GLU A 153 -17.90 -21.12 -6.98
N GLY A 154 -17.24 -20.23 -7.74
CA GLY A 154 -17.52 -20.02 -9.17
C GLY A 154 -18.69 -19.09 -9.47
N ALA A 155 -19.33 -18.51 -8.47
CA ALA A 155 -20.33 -17.45 -8.69
C ALA A 155 -19.73 -16.24 -9.42
N ASP A 156 -20.57 -15.42 -10.03
CA ASP A 156 -20.12 -14.18 -10.67
C ASP A 156 -19.69 -13.13 -9.61
N PRO A 157 -18.43 -12.66 -9.59
CA PRO A 157 -17.97 -11.62 -8.67
C PRO A 157 -18.88 -10.38 -8.67
N GLY A 158 -19.40 -10.02 -9.84
CA GLY A 158 -20.34 -8.89 -9.99
C GLY A 158 -21.66 -9.13 -9.25
N ALA A 159 -22.18 -10.35 -9.24
CA ALA A 159 -23.40 -10.69 -8.49
C ALA A 159 -23.18 -10.58 -6.98
N VAL A 160 -22.02 -11.05 -6.49
CA VAL A 160 -21.66 -10.93 -5.06
C VAL A 160 -21.60 -9.46 -4.64
N LEU A 161 -20.93 -8.61 -5.46
CA LEU A 161 -20.86 -7.19 -5.19
C LEU A 161 -22.22 -6.51 -5.23
N PHE A 162 -23.07 -6.87 -6.21
CA PHE A 162 -24.44 -6.37 -6.30
C PHE A 162 -25.22 -6.67 -5.01
N ASP A 163 -25.21 -7.92 -4.55
CA ASP A 163 -25.89 -8.33 -3.33
C ASP A 163 -25.34 -7.59 -2.10
N ALA A 164 -24.01 -7.42 -2.02
CA ALA A 164 -23.38 -6.67 -0.95
C ALA A 164 -23.83 -5.21 -0.92
N LEU A 165 -23.94 -4.55 -2.07
CA LEU A 165 -24.40 -3.16 -2.17
C LEU A 165 -25.88 -3.02 -1.80
N GLN A 166 -26.74 -3.97 -2.21
CA GLN A 166 -28.16 -3.98 -1.80
C GLN A 166 -28.30 -4.19 -0.29
N ALA A 167 -27.57 -5.15 0.28
CA ALA A 167 -27.55 -5.37 1.71
C ALA A 167 -27.00 -4.17 2.48
N ALA A 168 -25.95 -3.53 1.99
CA ALA A 168 -25.36 -2.35 2.60
C ALA A 168 -26.33 -1.17 2.67
N LYS A 169 -27.07 -0.90 1.61
CA LYS A 169 -28.13 0.14 1.60
C LYS A 169 -29.24 -0.19 2.61
N ALA A 170 -29.75 -1.43 2.59
CA ALA A 170 -30.84 -1.86 3.46
C ALA A 170 -30.48 -1.79 4.96
N ARG A 171 -29.18 -1.97 5.29
CA ARG A 171 -28.68 -2.04 6.68
C ARG A 171 -27.94 -0.77 7.12
N ASN A 172 -27.95 0.30 6.31
CA ASN A 172 -27.23 1.55 6.60
C ASN A 172 -25.74 1.33 6.90
N VAL A 173 -25.08 0.52 6.09
CA VAL A 173 -23.62 0.27 6.17
C VAL A 173 -22.87 1.51 5.72
N ASP A 174 -21.81 1.88 6.44
CA ASP A 174 -20.97 3.02 6.10
C ASP A 174 -19.95 2.66 4.99
N VAL A 175 -19.36 1.44 5.06
CA VAL A 175 -18.28 1.04 4.15
C VAL A 175 -18.43 -0.41 3.72
N VAL A 176 -18.32 -0.67 2.42
CA VAL A 176 -18.20 -2.01 1.83
C VAL A 176 -16.75 -2.25 1.41
N LEU A 177 -16.12 -3.30 1.93
CA LEU A 177 -14.78 -3.73 1.57
C LEU A 177 -14.86 -4.98 0.70
N CYS A 178 -14.41 -4.90 -0.55
CA CYS A 178 -14.54 -5.95 -1.56
C CYS A 178 -13.20 -6.64 -1.83
N ASP A 179 -13.09 -7.94 -1.50
CA ASP A 179 -11.96 -8.80 -1.86
C ASP A 179 -12.13 -9.32 -3.29
N THR A 180 -11.14 -9.14 -4.15
CA THR A 180 -11.17 -9.57 -5.54
C THR A 180 -10.14 -10.64 -5.87
N ALA A 181 -10.33 -11.36 -6.97
CA ALA A 181 -9.38 -12.35 -7.46
C ALA A 181 -8.03 -11.72 -7.82
N GLY A 182 -6.93 -12.43 -7.54
CA GLY A 182 -5.55 -11.96 -7.77
C GLY A 182 -4.90 -12.57 -9.02
N ARG A 183 -5.59 -12.60 -10.18
CA ARG A 183 -5.14 -13.30 -11.39
C ARG A 183 -4.41 -12.39 -12.38
N LEU A 184 -3.24 -11.88 -12.03
CA LEU A 184 -2.45 -10.99 -12.92
C LEU A 184 -1.97 -11.67 -14.21
N HIS A 185 -1.78 -13.00 -14.19
CA HIS A 185 -1.37 -13.76 -15.39
C HIS A 185 -2.38 -13.73 -16.53
N ASN A 186 -3.64 -13.34 -16.26
CA ASN A 186 -4.66 -13.08 -17.28
C ASN A 186 -5.14 -11.62 -17.16
N LYS A 187 -4.27 -10.69 -17.55
CA LYS A 187 -4.51 -9.23 -17.46
C LYS A 187 -5.85 -8.84 -18.08
N ALA A 188 -6.19 -9.37 -19.26
CA ALA A 188 -7.42 -9.01 -19.98
C ALA A 188 -8.68 -9.40 -19.18
N ASN A 189 -8.72 -10.59 -18.60
CA ASN A 189 -9.87 -11.04 -17.81
C ASN A 189 -10.01 -10.26 -16.51
N LEU A 190 -8.89 -10.01 -15.81
CA LEU A 190 -8.87 -9.19 -14.60
C LEU A 190 -9.40 -7.78 -14.89
N MET A 191 -8.99 -7.19 -16.01
CA MET A 191 -9.44 -5.86 -16.41
C MET A 191 -10.94 -5.83 -16.74
N ALA A 192 -11.44 -6.85 -17.45
CA ALA A 192 -12.87 -6.98 -17.74
C ALA A 192 -13.69 -7.13 -16.44
N GLU A 193 -13.18 -7.89 -15.47
CA GLU A 193 -13.80 -8.05 -14.15
C GLU A 193 -13.84 -6.72 -13.38
N LEU A 194 -12.72 -6.01 -13.25
CA LEU A 194 -12.66 -4.72 -12.57
C LEU A 194 -13.56 -3.67 -13.24
N ALA A 195 -13.59 -3.63 -14.58
CA ALA A 195 -14.49 -2.74 -15.30
C ALA A 195 -15.97 -3.08 -15.06
N LYS A 196 -16.30 -4.38 -14.94
CA LYS A 196 -17.65 -4.84 -14.59
C LYS A 196 -18.02 -4.41 -13.16
N LEU A 197 -17.15 -4.62 -12.19
CA LEU A 197 -17.36 -4.19 -10.80
C LEU A 197 -17.56 -2.67 -10.73
N SER A 198 -16.76 -1.89 -11.46
CA SER A 198 -16.89 -0.43 -11.53
C SER A 198 -18.28 -0.02 -12.04
N LYS A 199 -18.75 -0.61 -13.15
CA LYS A 199 -20.09 -0.34 -13.70
C LYS A 199 -21.22 -0.68 -12.73
N ILE A 200 -21.07 -1.74 -11.94
CA ILE A 200 -22.06 -2.11 -10.93
C ILE A 200 -22.09 -1.06 -9.82
N ILE A 201 -20.93 -0.59 -9.35
CA ILE A 201 -20.88 0.47 -8.33
C ILE A 201 -21.51 1.76 -8.87
N ASP A 202 -21.17 2.18 -10.10
CA ASP A 202 -21.73 3.39 -10.72
C ASP A 202 -23.26 3.34 -10.82
N ARG A 203 -23.81 2.16 -11.11
CA ARG A 203 -25.26 1.96 -11.21
C ARG A 203 -25.93 1.90 -9.84
N GLU A 204 -25.37 1.12 -8.90
CA GLU A 204 -26.01 0.84 -7.62
C GLU A 204 -25.74 1.93 -6.57
N CYS A 205 -24.59 2.59 -6.63
CA CYS A 205 -24.21 3.65 -5.67
C CYS A 205 -23.65 4.86 -6.41
N PRO A 206 -24.49 5.56 -7.22
CA PRO A 206 -24.04 6.72 -7.98
C PRO A 206 -23.51 7.81 -7.05
N GLY A 207 -22.29 8.31 -7.33
CA GLY A 207 -21.66 9.37 -6.54
C GLY A 207 -21.09 8.93 -5.19
N CYS A 208 -21.06 7.63 -4.90
CA CYS A 208 -20.38 7.15 -3.68
C CYS A 208 -18.86 7.37 -3.74
N ASP A 209 -18.25 7.57 -2.58
CA ASP A 209 -16.80 7.53 -2.47
C ASP A 209 -16.30 6.13 -2.81
N ARG A 210 -15.26 6.11 -3.64
CA ARG A 210 -14.66 4.87 -4.12
C ARG A 210 -13.17 4.87 -3.91
N GLU A 211 -12.67 3.78 -3.34
CA GLU A 211 -11.25 3.48 -3.24
C GLU A 211 -10.93 2.22 -4.02
N THR A 212 -9.85 2.27 -4.81
CA THR A 212 -9.25 1.09 -5.45
C THR A 212 -7.86 0.93 -4.91
N LEU A 213 -7.69 0.00 -3.97
CA LEU A 213 -6.47 -0.19 -3.21
C LEU A 213 -5.67 -1.37 -3.78
N LEU A 214 -4.45 -1.09 -4.23
CA LEU A 214 -3.51 -2.12 -4.64
C LEU A 214 -2.76 -2.65 -3.41
N VAL A 215 -2.87 -3.94 -3.15
CA VAL A 215 -2.11 -4.62 -2.08
C VAL A 215 -0.84 -5.20 -2.68
N LEU A 216 0.30 -4.84 -2.11
CA LEU A 216 1.63 -5.27 -2.52
C LEU A 216 2.39 -5.85 -1.34
N ASP A 217 3.14 -6.91 -1.59
CA ASP A 217 4.07 -7.53 -0.64
C ASP A 217 5.44 -6.84 -0.77
N ALA A 218 5.86 -6.13 0.27
CA ALA A 218 7.12 -5.39 0.28
C ALA A 218 8.36 -6.29 0.14
N THR A 219 8.24 -7.59 0.48
CA THR A 219 9.35 -8.54 0.34
C THR A 219 9.66 -8.89 -1.12
N THR A 220 8.77 -8.60 -2.05
CA THR A 220 8.94 -8.87 -3.48
C THR A 220 9.89 -7.90 -4.19
N GLY A 221 10.23 -6.79 -3.55
CA GLY A 221 11.15 -5.78 -4.09
C GLY A 221 10.73 -5.27 -5.47
N GLN A 222 11.68 -5.17 -6.40
CA GLN A 222 11.43 -4.65 -7.77
C GLN A 222 10.36 -5.45 -8.54
N ASN A 223 10.14 -6.72 -8.25
CA ASN A 223 9.04 -7.49 -8.85
C ASN A 223 7.66 -6.93 -8.44
N GLY A 224 7.52 -6.45 -7.20
CA GLY A 224 6.32 -5.77 -6.74
C GLY A 224 6.05 -4.49 -7.53
N LEU A 225 7.09 -3.73 -7.84
CA LEU A 225 7.00 -2.51 -8.65
C LEU A 225 6.52 -2.80 -10.07
N ILE A 226 7.02 -3.85 -10.72
CA ILE A 226 6.57 -4.29 -12.06
C ILE A 226 5.08 -4.65 -12.03
N GLN A 227 4.63 -5.38 -11.00
CA GLN A 227 3.21 -5.68 -10.82
C GLN A 227 2.39 -4.40 -10.66
N ALA A 228 2.86 -3.50 -9.83
CA ALA A 228 2.18 -2.23 -9.54
C ALA A 228 1.99 -1.35 -10.79
N ARG A 229 2.98 -1.26 -11.67
CA ARG A 229 2.87 -0.58 -12.98
C ARG A 229 1.71 -1.14 -13.80
N THR A 230 1.62 -2.48 -13.87
CA THR A 230 0.57 -3.16 -14.62
C THR A 230 -0.83 -2.82 -14.10
N PHE A 231 -1.01 -2.77 -12.77
CA PHE A 231 -2.29 -2.39 -12.16
C PHE A 231 -2.61 -0.91 -12.32
N LYS A 232 -1.60 -0.02 -12.21
CA LYS A 232 -1.80 1.44 -12.38
C LYS A 232 -2.42 1.77 -13.73
N GLU A 233 -1.88 1.21 -14.81
CA GLU A 233 -2.36 1.46 -16.18
C GLU A 233 -3.83 1.10 -16.39
N THR A 234 -4.39 0.29 -15.52
CA THR A 234 -5.60 -0.45 -15.83
C THR A 234 -6.72 -0.34 -14.79
N ALA A 235 -6.40 -0.01 -13.54
CA ALA A 235 -7.35 -0.15 -12.44
C ALA A 235 -7.80 1.16 -11.76
N GLY A 236 -7.29 2.32 -12.17
CA GLY A 236 -7.66 3.60 -11.54
C GLY A 236 -7.36 3.61 -10.04
N LEU A 237 -6.10 3.31 -9.69
CA LEU A 237 -5.66 3.19 -8.29
C LEU A 237 -5.84 4.51 -7.53
N THR A 238 -6.37 4.42 -6.31
CA THR A 238 -6.49 5.55 -5.38
C THR A 238 -5.53 5.44 -4.20
N GLY A 239 -4.96 4.26 -3.97
CA GLY A 239 -4.02 4.04 -2.87
C GLY A 239 -3.36 2.68 -2.91
N ILE A 240 -2.32 2.55 -2.10
CA ILE A 240 -1.52 1.33 -1.96
C ILE A 240 -1.56 0.87 -0.50
N VAL A 241 -1.67 -0.44 -0.33
CA VAL A 241 -1.49 -1.14 0.95
C VAL A 241 -0.23 -1.97 0.84
N LEU A 242 0.79 -1.64 1.62
CA LEU A 242 2.03 -2.41 1.69
C LEU A 242 1.95 -3.41 2.83
N THR A 243 2.22 -4.67 2.55
CA THR A 243 2.23 -5.75 3.54
C THR A 243 3.65 -6.26 3.79
N LYS A 244 3.84 -6.96 4.90
CA LYS A 244 5.07 -7.67 5.26
C LYS A 244 6.32 -6.78 5.33
N LEU A 245 6.15 -5.52 5.71
CA LEU A 245 7.28 -4.61 5.91
C LEU A 245 8.22 -5.09 7.01
N ASP A 246 7.70 -5.83 8.00
CA ASP A 246 8.48 -6.48 9.07
C ASP A 246 9.40 -7.61 8.57
N GLY A 247 9.11 -8.17 7.40
CA GLY A 247 9.86 -9.27 6.77
C GLY A 247 10.95 -8.82 5.79
N THR A 248 11.08 -7.52 5.47
CA THR A 248 12.06 -7.06 4.47
C THR A 248 13.17 -6.18 5.09
N ALA A 249 14.40 -6.36 4.63
CA ALA A 249 15.51 -5.43 4.88
C ALA A 249 15.62 -4.33 3.80
N LYS A 250 14.68 -4.30 2.85
CA LYS A 250 14.74 -3.52 1.61
C LYS A 250 13.64 -2.46 1.57
N GLY A 251 13.66 -1.55 2.54
CA GLY A 251 12.62 -0.53 2.69
C GLY A 251 12.56 0.51 1.57
N GLY A 252 13.64 0.74 0.83
CA GLY A 252 13.66 1.69 -0.27
C GLY A 252 12.58 1.44 -1.33
N ILE A 253 12.11 0.18 -1.47
CA ILE A 253 11.03 -0.17 -2.39
C ILE A 253 9.75 0.64 -2.18
N VAL A 254 9.44 1.05 -0.96
CA VAL A 254 8.25 1.85 -0.65
C VAL A 254 8.34 3.22 -1.33
N ILE A 255 9.52 3.84 -1.27
CA ILE A 255 9.79 5.14 -1.91
C ILE A 255 9.73 4.98 -3.43
N ALA A 256 10.36 3.93 -3.97
CA ALA A 256 10.31 3.65 -5.41
C ALA A 256 8.87 3.45 -5.93
N ILE A 257 8.04 2.73 -5.18
CA ILE A 257 6.62 2.51 -5.52
C ILE A 257 5.84 3.83 -5.50
N ALA A 258 5.95 4.63 -4.43
CA ALA A 258 5.24 5.89 -4.29
C ALA A 258 5.61 6.86 -5.43
N ARG A 259 6.90 7.07 -5.65
CA ARG A 259 7.45 7.92 -6.71
C ARG A 259 6.97 7.50 -8.11
N GLU A 260 7.14 6.24 -8.44
CA GLU A 260 6.89 5.76 -9.80
C GLU A 260 5.40 5.66 -10.13
N LEU A 261 4.61 5.21 -9.18
CA LEU A 261 3.18 5.10 -9.40
C LEU A 261 2.45 6.44 -9.27
N GLY A 262 3.00 7.41 -8.55
CA GLY A 262 2.28 8.64 -8.25
C GLY A 262 0.94 8.36 -7.56
N VAL A 263 0.88 7.30 -6.73
CA VAL A 263 -0.29 6.87 -5.97
C VAL A 263 0.10 6.76 -4.50
N PRO A 264 -0.68 7.34 -3.56
CA PRO A 264 -0.30 7.40 -2.16
C PRO A 264 -0.29 6.01 -1.51
N VAL A 265 0.71 5.75 -0.68
CA VAL A 265 0.68 4.62 0.25
C VAL A 265 -0.25 5.00 1.40
N LYS A 266 -1.34 4.24 1.59
CA LYS A 266 -2.33 4.51 2.64
C LYS A 266 -2.12 3.67 3.89
N PHE A 267 -1.62 2.45 3.73
CA PHE A 267 -1.40 1.53 4.86
C PHE A 267 -0.09 0.76 4.75
N ALA A 268 0.49 0.48 5.91
CA ALA A 268 1.69 -0.32 6.08
C ALA A 268 1.43 -1.49 7.06
N GLY A 269 1.66 -2.72 6.60
CA GLY A 269 1.61 -3.94 7.40
C GLY A 269 2.96 -4.22 8.03
N VAL A 270 2.99 -4.24 9.36
CA VAL A 270 4.20 -4.34 10.18
C VAL A 270 4.20 -5.55 11.11
N GLY A 271 3.33 -6.53 10.84
CA GLY A 271 3.21 -7.76 11.61
C GLY A 271 1.91 -8.51 11.32
N GLU A 272 1.67 -9.62 12.05
CA GLU A 272 0.54 -10.54 11.82
C GLU A 272 -0.70 -10.20 12.65
N GLY A 273 -0.59 -9.43 13.72
CA GLY A 273 -1.71 -9.06 14.59
C GLY A 273 -2.78 -8.23 13.87
N ILE A 274 -4.00 -8.24 14.41
CA ILE A 274 -5.14 -7.50 13.84
C ILE A 274 -4.90 -5.98 13.79
N ASP A 275 -4.07 -5.47 14.67
CA ASP A 275 -3.70 -4.05 14.78
C ASP A 275 -2.37 -3.71 14.07
N ASP A 276 -1.74 -4.68 13.39
CA ASP A 276 -0.44 -4.50 12.72
C ASP A 276 -0.54 -4.01 11.28
N LEU A 277 -1.68 -3.45 10.89
CA LEU A 277 -1.83 -2.64 9.68
C LEU A 277 -2.09 -1.19 10.11
N LYS A 278 -1.11 -0.33 9.90
CA LYS A 278 -1.14 1.07 10.34
C LYS A 278 -1.41 2.02 9.17
N PRO A 279 -2.09 3.16 9.38
CA PRO A 279 -2.02 4.26 8.44
C PRO A 279 -0.56 4.58 8.14
N PHE A 280 -0.25 4.82 6.87
CA PHE A 280 1.11 5.11 6.46
C PHE A 280 1.45 6.57 6.76
N ASP A 281 2.63 6.78 7.36
CA ASP A 281 3.20 8.09 7.61
C ASP A 281 4.61 8.16 7.02
N ALA A 282 4.79 8.98 5.99
CA ALA A 282 6.04 9.07 5.24
C ALA A 282 7.20 9.54 6.12
N ARG A 283 6.94 10.47 7.05
CA ARG A 283 7.96 11.00 7.95
C ARG A 283 8.49 9.92 8.87
N SER A 284 7.60 9.28 9.62
CA SER A 284 7.97 8.18 10.53
C SER A 284 8.66 7.04 9.77
N TYR A 285 8.26 6.79 8.52
CA TYR A 285 8.87 5.78 7.69
C TYR A 285 10.31 6.14 7.32
N VAL A 286 10.55 7.34 6.79
CA VAL A 286 11.89 7.81 6.39
C VAL A 286 12.82 7.92 7.60
N GLU A 287 12.33 8.46 8.72
CA GLU A 287 13.09 8.52 10.00
C GLU A 287 13.52 7.13 10.50
N ALA A 288 12.74 6.10 10.16
CA ALA A 288 13.05 4.73 10.56
C ALA A 288 14.10 4.06 9.66
N ILE A 289 14.26 4.51 8.41
CA ILE A 289 15.19 3.90 7.43
C ILE A 289 16.50 4.71 7.27
N ILE A 290 16.49 5.99 7.58
CA ILE A 290 17.63 6.91 7.54
C ILE A 290 17.98 7.40 8.96
#